data_4f7e16a09939bae56b827436ce9b1ee6
#
_entry.id   4f7e16a09939bae56b827436ce9b1ee6
#
_cell.length_a   1.000
_cell.length_b   1.000
_cell.length_c   1.000
_cell.angle_alpha   90.00
_cell.angle_beta   90.00
_cell.angle_gamma   90.00
#
_symmetry.space_group_name_H-M   'P 1'
#
loop_
_entity.id
_entity.type
_entity.pdbx_description
1 polymer ?
#
loop_
_entity_poly.entity_id
_entity_poly.type
_entity_poly.pdbx_seq_one_letter_code
_entity_poly.pdbx_strand_id
1 'polypeptide(L)'
;MARNISFTVKYWKQDGPTAQGHFDTHEMKNIPDDTSFLEMLDILNEELIESGQEPFVFDHDCREGICGMCSLYINGTPHGKTERGATTCQLYMRRFNDGDVITVEPWRSAGFPIIKDCMVDRSAFDKIIQAGGYTSIRTGQAQDANAILIPKENADEAMDCATCIGCGACVAACKNGSAMLFVRSE
;
A
#
# COMPACT_ATOMS: atom_id res chain seq x y z
N MET A 1 -8.95 -16.58 21.37
CA MET A 1 -7.50 -16.49 21.61
C MET A 1 -6.84 -16.30 20.25
N ALA A 2 -5.89 -15.37 20.14
CA ALA A 2 -5.11 -15.21 18.92
C ALA A 2 -4.35 -16.51 18.63
N ARG A 3 -4.30 -16.90 17.38
CA ARG A 3 -3.55 -18.07 16.91
C ARG A 3 -2.17 -17.56 16.46
N ASN A 4 -1.10 -18.23 16.85
CA ASN A 4 0.21 -17.95 16.29
C ASN A 4 0.42 -18.77 15.03
N ILE A 5 1.01 -18.14 14.01
CA ILE A 5 1.36 -18.75 12.74
C ILE A 5 2.86 -18.57 12.45
N SER A 6 3.43 -19.52 11.74
CA SER A 6 4.80 -19.47 11.23
C SER A 6 4.75 -19.62 9.72
N PHE A 7 5.54 -18.85 8.99
CA PHE A 7 5.48 -18.76 7.54
C PHE A 7 6.80 -18.22 7.00
N THR A 8 6.99 -18.30 5.69
CA THR A 8 8.17 -17.75 5.02
C THR A 8 7.80 -16.46 4.32
N VAL A 9 8.52 -15.36 4.60
CA VAL A 9 8.43 -14.11 3.84
C VAL A 9 9.51 -14.12 2.77
N LYS A 10 9.10 -13.89 1.53
CA LYS A 10 9.97 -13.69 0.37
C LYS A 10 9.83 -12.25 -0.07
N TYR A 11 10.84 -11.42 0.22
CA TYR A 11 10.78 -9.98 0.03
C TYR A 11 11.82 -9.50 -0.98
N TRP A 12 11.45 -8.45 -1.75
CA TRP A 12 12.27 -7.89 -2.80
C TRP A 12 13.34 -6.96 -2.26
N LYS A 13 14.60 -7.21 -2.64
CA LYS A 13 15.75 -6.34 -2.33
C LYS A 13 16.29 -5.73 -3.60
N GLN A 14 16.51 -4.41 -3.59
CA GLN A 14 17.07 -3.66 -4.71
C GLN A 14 17.63 -2.31 -4.25
N ASP A 15 18.89 -2.04 -4.56
CA ASP A 15 19.61 -0.84 -4.07
C ASP A 15 19.33 0.46 -4.85
N GLY A 16 18.48 0.41 -5.87
CA GLY A 16 18.15 1.60 -6.65
C GLY A 16 17.49 1.27 -7.98
N PRO A 17 17.08 2.31 -8.75
CA PRO A 17 16.28 2.13 -9.96
C PRO A 17 17.00 1.36 -11.08
N THR A 18 18.33 1.39 -11.10
CA THR A 18 19.14 0.70 -12.13
C THR A 18 19.81 -0.57 -11.62
N ALA A 19 19.72 -0.85 -10.31
CA ALA A 19 20.30 -2.05 -9.71
C ALA A 19 19.47 -3.28 -10.07
N GLN A 20 20.13 -4.42 -10.18
CA GLN A 20 19.45 -5.69 -10.34
C GLN A 20 18.83 -6.10 -9.00
N GLY A 21 17.52 -6.26 -8.97
CA GLY A 21 16.82 -6.74 -7.79
C GLY A 21 16.78 -8.26 -7.69
N HIS A 22 16.58 -8.75 -6.49
CA HIS A 22 16.44 -10.19 -6.17
C HIS A 22 15.47 -10.38 -5.01
N PHE A 23 15.12 -11.62 -4.75
CA PHE A 23 14.32 -11.98 -3.58
C PHE A 23 15.21 -12.56 -2.49
N ASP A 24 15.08 -12.02 -1.30
CA ASP A 24 15.54 -12.66 -0.07
C ASP A 24 14.40 -13.38 0.62
N THR A 25 14.74 -14.28 1.53
CA THR A 25 13.77 -15.10 2.26
C THR A 25 14.08 -15.11 3.75
N HIS A 26 13.04 -14.98 4.57
CA HIS A 26 13.15 -15.08 6.02
C HIS A 26 12.01 -15.93 6.59
N GLU A 27 12.30 -16.75 7.59
CA GLU A 27 11.32 -17.56 8.31
C GLU A 27 10.80 -16.80 9.52
N MET A 28 9.54 -16.40 9.47
CA MET A 28 8.82 -15.79 10.60
C MET A 28 8.22 -16.88 11.48
N LYS A 29 8.43 -16.79 12.79
CA LYS A 29 7.96 -17.81 13.74
C LYS A 29 7.07 -17.23 14.82
N ASN A 30 5.98 -17.92 15.11
CA ASN A 30 5.08 -17.59 16.23
C ASN A 30 4.48 -16.18 16.15
N ILE A 31 4.19 -15.68 14.95
CA ILE A 31 3.56 -14.38 14.77
C ILE A 31 2.07 -14.47 15.12
N PRO A 32 1.56 -13.63 16.05
CA PRO A 32 0.14 -13.59 16.37
C PRO A 32 -0.70 -13.22 15.13
N ASP A 33 -1.81 -13.89 14.93
CA ASP A 33 -2.64 -13.68 13.73
C ASP A 33 -3.47 -12.39 13.78
N ASP A 34 -3.51 -11.69 14.89
CA ASP A 34 -4.05 -10.34 15.05
C ASP A 34 -3.03 -9.21 14.77
N THR A 35 -1.76 -9.55 14.53
CA THR A 35 -0.73 -8.62 14.04
C THR A 35 -1.10 -8.09 12.65
N SER A 36 -0.91 -6.79 12.40
CA SER A 36 -1.03 -6.24 11.06
C SER A 36 0.14 -6.67 10.17
N PHE A 37 -0.07 -6.68 8.86
CA PHE A 37 1.01 -7.03 7.91
C PHE A 37 2.20 -6.06 8.02
N LEU A 38 1.92 -4.78 8.25
CA LEU A 38 2.96 -3.76 8.41
C LEU A 38 3.78 -3.98 9.69
N GLU A 39 3.12 -4.32 10.80
CA GLU A 39 3.77 -4.65 12.05
C GLU A 39 4.61 -5.94 11.92
N MET A 40 4.14 -6.92 11.17
CA MET A 40 4.92 -8.12 10.83
C MET A 40 6.21 -7.76 10.08
N LEU A 41 6.17 -6.77 9.17
CA LEU A 41 7.38 -6.27 8.50
C LEU A 41 8.32 -5.52 9.45
N ASP A 42 7.80 -4.84 10.47
CA ASP A 42 8.64 -4.26 11.53
C ASP A 42 9.37 -5.37 12.31
N ILE A 43 8.66 -6.44 12.69
CA ILE A 43 9.26 -7.61 13.36
C ILE A 43 10.34 -8.25 12.48
N LEU A 44 10.07 -8.42 11.18
CA LEU A 44 11.07 -8.88 10.22
C LEU A 44 12.33 -8.01 10.27
N ASN A 45 12.17 -6.69 10.29
CA ASN A 45 13.30 -5.77 10.32
C ASN A 45 14.08 -5.85 11.65
N GLU A 46 13.40 -6.02 12.77
CA GLU A 46 14.06 -6.25 14.07
C GLU A 46 14.91 -7.52 14.02
N GLU A 47 14.38 -8.64 13.52
CA GLU A 47 15.13 -9.90 13.40
C GLU A 47 16.32 -9.80 12.43
N LEU A 48 16.18 -9.05 11.31
CA LEU A 48 17.27 -8.78 10.37
C LEU A 48 18.39 -7.98 11.04
N ILE A 49 18.05 -6.91 11.76
CA ILE A 49 19.02 -6.05 12.46
C ILE A 49 19.74 -6.84 13.56
N GLU A 50 19.03 -7.62 14.36
CA GLU A 50 19.61 -8.46 15.40
C GLU A 50 20.58 -9.51 14.84
N SER A 51 20.32 -10.01 13.64
CA SER A 51 21.22 -10.93 12.92
C SER A 51 22.37 -10.23 12.17
N GLY A 52 22.47 -8.89 12.26
CA GLY A 52 23.50 -8.09 11.59
C GLY A 52 23.27 -7.91 10.09
N GLN A 53 22.05 -8.14 9.61
CA GLN A 53 21.67 -7.94 8.22
C GLN A 53 21.08 -6.55 8.01
N GLU A 54 21.10 -6.08 6.76
CA GLU A 54 20.48 -4.81 6.40
C GLU A 54 18.96 -4.92 6.42
N PRO A 55 18.25 -3.98 7.07
CA PRO A 55 16.79 -4.01 7.13
C PRO A 55 16.17 -3.86 5.73
N PHE A 56 14.98 -4.41 5.59
CA PHE A 56 14.13 -4.28 4.42
C PHE A 56 13.46 -2.90 4.38
N VAL A 57 13.61 -2.17 3.28
CA VAL A 57 13.10 -0.80 3.14
C VAL A 57 11.72 -0.81 2.50
N PHE A 58 10.77 -0.19 3.16
CA PHE A 58 9.39 0.01 2.70
C PHE A 58 8.81 1.30 3.28
N ASP A 59 7.82 1.87 2.59
CA ASP A 59 7.14 3.08 3.07
C ASP A 59 5.98 2.76 4.01
N HIS A 60 5.84 3.59 5.02
CA HIS A 60 4.71 3.60 5.93
C HIS A 60 4.60 4.97 6.60
N ASP A 61 3.39 5.32 7.08
CA ASP A 61 3.17 6.57 7.80
C ASP A 61 2.05 6.42 8.84
N CYS A 62 0.78 6.65 8.48
CA CYS A 62 -0.33 6.74 9.43
C CYS A 62 -0.64 5.44 10.20
N ARG A 63 -0.40 4.28 9.63
CA ARG A 63 -0.77 2.94 10.14
C ARG A 63 -2.28 2.74 10.39
N GLU A 64 -3.12 3.62 9.86
CA GLU A 64 -4.58 3.67 10.05
C GLU A 64 -5.38 3.54 8.76
N GLY A 65 -4.74 3.22 7.65
CA GLY A 65 -5.40 2.99 6.36
C GLY A 65 -5.88 4.25 5.65
N ILE A 66 -5.33 5.44 5.94
CA ILE A 66 -5.81 6.72 5.41
C ILE A 66 -4.80 7.49 4.56
N CYS A 67 -3.49 7.26 4.70
CA CYS A 67 -2.46 8.01 3.98
C CYS A 67 -2.06 7.40 2.64
N GLY A 68 -2.28 6.11 2.42
CA GLY A 68 -1.92 5.41 1.20
C GLY A 68 -0.42 5.17 0.98
N MET A 69 0.44 5.37 2.01
CA MET A 69 1.90 5.25 1.86
C MET A 69 2.43 3.82 1.93
N CYS A 70 1.80 2.93 2.70
CA CYS A 70 2.22 1.54 2.87
C CYS A 70 1.87 0.63 1.69
N SER A 71 2.23 1.06 0.49
CA SER A 71 1.82 0.44 -0.77
C SER A 71 2.77 -0.67 -1.19
N LEU A 72 2.29 -1.91 -1.19
CA LEU A 72 3.06 -3.10 -1.54
C LEU A 72 2.24 -4.06 -2.42
N TYR A 73 2.92 -4.83 -3.27
CA TYR A 73 2.37 -6.06 -3.83
C TYR A 73 2.59 -7.21 -2.85
N ILE A 74 1.52 -7.87 -2.47
CA ILE A 74 1.56 -9.04 -1.59
C ILE A 74 0.94 -10.20 -2.36
N ASN A 75 1.71 -11.25 -2.56
CA ASN A 75 1.32 -12.41 -3.38
C ASN A 75 0.78 -12.01 -4.77
N GLY A 76 1.43 -11.02 -5.40
CA GLY A 76 1.08 -10.54 -6.73
C GLY A 76 -0.18 -9.68 -6.82
N THR A 77 -0.74 -9.25 -5.70
CA THR A 77 -1.92 -8.38 -5.63
C THR A 77 -1.60 -7.10 -4.87
N PRO A 78 -1.98 -5.90 -5.36
CA PRO A 78 -1.79 -4.66 -4.62
C PRO A 78 -2.45 -4.74 -3.24
N HIS A 79 -1.70 -4.42 -2.19
CA HIS A 79 -2.09 -4.52 -0.77
C HIS A 79 -2.50 -5.92 -0.28
N GLY A 80 -2.29 -6.96 -1.10
CA GLY A 80 -2.71 -8.32 -0.79
C GLY A 80 -4.19 -8.59 -1.12
N LYS A 81 -4.56 -9.85 -1.01
CA LYS A 81 -5.91 -10.31 -1.32
C LYS A 81 -6.82 -10.13 -0.13
N THR A 82 -7.67 -9.13 -0.16
CA THR A 82 -8.70 -8.87 0.85
C THR A 82 -10.09 -8.78 0.22
N GLU A 83 -11.15 -9.08 0.97
CA GLU A 83 -12.53 -9.05 0.47
C GLU A 83 -13.01 -7.63 0.14
N ARG A 84 -12.43 -6.60 0.76
CA ARG A 84 -12.90 -5.20 0.63
C ARG A 84 -11.81 -4.22 0.19
N GLY A 85 -10.68 -4.71 -0.27
CA GLY A 85 -9.51 -3.87 -0.50
C GLY A 85 -9.09 -3.16 0.80
N ALA A 86 -7.93 -3.45 1.30
CA ALA A 86 -7.37 -2.78 2.45
C ALA A 86 -5.96 -2.33 2.11
N THR A 87 -5.45 -1.35 2.81
CA THR A 87 -4.04 -1.00 2.76
C THR A 87 -3.22 -2.06 3.50
N THR A 88 -1.92 -2.11 3.24
CA THR A 88 -1.03 -3.07 3.90
C THR A 88 -1.07 -2.97 5.43
N CYS A 89 -1.21 -1.77 5.98
CA CYS A 89 -1.35 -1.56 7.43
C CYS A 89 -2.68 -2.06 8.01
N GLN A 90 -3.69 -2.32 7.18
CA GLN A 90 -4.99 -2.85 7.58
C GLN A 90 -5.21 -4.31 7.12
N LEU A 91 -4.20 -4.91 6.50
CA LEU A 91 -4.15 -6.34 6.25
C LEU A 91 -3.59 -7.04 7.50
N TYR A 92 -4.29 -8.05 8.00
CA TYR A 92 -3.91 -8.75 9.22
C TYR A 92 -3.43 -10.16 8.92
N MET A 93 -2.51 -10.67 9.75
CA MET A 93 -1.90 -11.99 9.57
C MET A 93 -2.90 -13.16 9.66
N ARG A 94 -4.08 -12.97 10.24
CA ARG A 94 -5.18 -13.94 10.23
C ARG A 94 -5.70 -14.28 8.83
N ARG A 95 -5.31 -13.54 7.80
CA ARG A 95 -5.64 -13.81 6.38
C ARG A 95 -4.70 -14.84 5.74
N PHE A 96 -3.66 -15.20 6.44
CA PHE A 96 -2.66 -16.18 6.01
C PHE A 96 -2.74 -17.44 6.88
N ASN A 97 -2.13 -18.53 6.39
CA ASN A 97 -2.11 -19.80 7.07
C ASN A 97 -0.70 -20.13 7.55
N ASP A 98 -0.64 -21.01 8.53
CA ASP A 98 0.61 -21.59 8.98
C ASP A 98 1.29 -22.35 7.82
N GLY A 99 2.59 -22.11 7.61
CA GLY A 99 3.36 -22.69 6.51
C GLY A 99 3.25 -21.96 5.17
N ASP A 100 2.49 -20.86 5.06
CA ASP A 100 2.40 -20.09 3.82
C ASP A 100 3.76 -19.51 3.40
N VAL A 101 3.93 -19.30 2.09
CA VAL A 101 5.01 -18.48 1.53
C VAL A 101 4.41 -17.18 1.04
N ILE A 102 4.79 -16.07 1.67
CA ILE A 102 4.26 -14.74 1.39
C ILE A 102 5.30 -13.95 0.61
N THR A 103 4.92 -13.51 -0.60
CA THR A 103 5.81 -12.70 -1.45
C THR A 103 5.48 -11.22 -1.29
N VAL A 104 6.49 -10.39 -1.05
CA VAL A 104 6.39 -8.94 -0.89
C VAL A 104 7.24 -8.26 -1.96
N GLU A 105 6.63 -7.37 -2.73
CA GLU A 105 7.26 -6.68 -3.86
C GLU A 105 6.85 -5.20 -3.91
N PRO A 106 7.65 -4.33 -4.53
CA PRO A 106 7.25 -2.95 -4.80
C PRO A 106 6.15 -2.87 -5.85
N TRP A 107 5.58 -1.69 -6.08
CA TRP A 107 4.70 -1.46 -7.24
C TRP A 107 5.40 -1.87 -8.54
N ARG A 108 4.78 -2.76 -9.31
CA ARG A 108 5.29 -3.29 -10.59
C ARG A 108 5.01 -2.35 -11.77
N SER A 109 5.12 -1.07 -11.58
CA SER A 109 4.83 -0.07 -12.60
C SER A 109 6.07 0.78 -12.84
N ALA A 110 6.45 0.96 -14.11
CA ALA A 110 7.54 1.86 -14.46
C ALA A 110 7.26 3.32 -14.09
N GLY A 111 5.99 3.68 -13.88
CA GLY A 111 5.58 4.98 -13.35
C GLY A 111 5.90 5.19 -11.86
N PHE A 112 6.30 4.14 -11.15
CA PHE A 112 6.78 4.16 -9.78
C PHE A 112 8.20 3.55 -9.71
N PRO A 113 9.24 4.28 -10.15
CA PRO A 113 10.61 3.79 -10.09
C PRO A 113 11.01 3.43 -8.68
N ILE A 114 11.78 2.36 -8.51
CA ILE A 114 12.25 1.90 -7.20
C ILE A 114 13.34 2.85 -6.69
N ILE A 115 13.17 3.37 -5.49
CA ILE A 115 14.21 4.10 -4.76
C ILE A 115 15.13 3.10 -4.05
N LYS A 116 14.54 2.22 -3.24
CA LYS A 116 15.24 1.09 -2.59
C LYS A 116 14.22 0.06 -2.15
N ASP A 117 14.50 -1.21 -2.40
CA ASP A 117 13.65 -2.36 -2.02
C ASP A 117 12.20 -2.18 -2.46
N CYS A 118 11.28 -1.94 -1.53
CA CYS A 118 9.87 -1.68 -1.82
C CYS A 118 9.47 -0.20 -1.76
N MET A 119 10.39 0.70 -1.44
CA MET A 119 10.17 2.13 -1.52
C MET A 119 10.24 2.60 -2.98
N VAL A 120 9.23 3.33 -3.45
CA VAL A 120 9.12 3.80 -4.84
C VAL A 120 8.98 5.31 -4.93
N ASP A 121 9.45 5.90 -6.02
CA ASP A 121 9.23 7.30 -6.33
C ASP A 121 7.79 7.52 -6.82
N ARG A 122 7.03 8.31 -6.09
CA ARG A 122 5.65 8.66 -6.37
C ARG A 122 5.49 10.03 -7.03
N SER A 123 6.57 10.74 -7.31
CA SER A 123 6.54 12.14 -7.74
C SER A 123 5.65 12.40 -8.95
N ALA A 124 5.65 11.50 -9.95
CA ALA A 124 4.80 11.64 -11.13
C ALA A 124 3.30 11.54 -10.77
N PHE A 125 2.94 10.63 -9.88
CA PHE A 125 1.57 10.47 -9.39
C PHE A 125 1.13 11.65 -8.52
N ASP A 126 2.00 12.13 -7.64
CA ASP A 126 1.71 13.26 -6.76
C ASP A 126 1.52 14.57 -7.53
N LYS A 127 2.24 14.77 -8.64
CA LYS A 127 2.00 15.91 -9.56
C LYS A 127 0.60 15.89 -10.16
N ILE A 128 0.08 14.71 -10.52
CA ILE A 128 -1.30 14.58 -11.01
C ILE A 128 -2.31 14.90 -9.91
N ILE A 129 -2.06 14.43 -8.69
CA ILE A 129 -2.90 14.76 -7.54
C ILE A 129 -2.90 16.28 -7.30
N GLN A 130 -1.74 16.92 -7.29
CA GLN A 130 -1.60 18.37 -7.15
C GLN A 130 -2.32 19.17 -8.25
N ALA A 131 -2.36 18.64 -9.47
CA ALA A 131 -3.05 19.27 -10.60
C ALA A 131 -4.59 19.16 -10.56
N GLY A 132 -5.16 18.61 -9.49
CA GLY A 132 -6.60 18.47 -9.28
C GLY A 132 -7.11 17.03 -9.21
N GLY A 133 -6.23 16.04 -9.10
CA GLY A 133 -6.59 14.61 -8.93
C GLY A 133 -7.01 14.27 -7.49
N TYR A 134 -7.76 15.13 -6.84
CA TYR A 134 -8.21 14.93 -5.46
C TYR A 134 -9.67 15.37 -5.29
N THR A 135 -10.36 14.78 -4.33
CA THR A 135 -11.70 15.20 -3.92
C THR A 135 -11.58 16.34 -2.93
N SER A 136 -12.32 17.43 -3.17
CA SER A 136 -12.37 18.59 -2.30
C SER A 136 -13.80 18.84 -1.83
N ILE A 137 -13.95 19.31 -0.60
CA ILE A 137 -15.23 19.77 -0.06
C ILE A 137 -15.34 21.31 -0.21
N ARG A 138 -16.57 21.82 -0.27
CA ARG A 138 -16.80 23.26 -0.17
C ARG A 138 -16.34 23.75 1.19
N THR A 139 -15.46 24.74 1.18
CA THR A 139 -15.10 25.50 2.38
C THR A 139 -15.99 26.72 2.47
N GLY A 140 -16.49 27.06 3.64
CA GLY A 140 -17.38 28.19 3.86
C GLY A 140 -18.40 27.87 4.96
N GLN A 141 -19.40 28.73 5.08
CA GLN A 141 -20.46 28.53 6.07
C GLN A 141 -21.31 27.31 5.68
N ALA A 142 -21.62 26.45 6.64
CA ALA A 142 -22.55 25.35 6.45
C ALA A 142 -23.94 25.91 6.08
N GLN A 143 -24.59 25.24 5.13
CA GLN A 143 -25.97 25.57 4.78
C GLN A 143 -26.92 24.97 5.82
N ASP A 144 -28.08 25.65 5.99
CA ASP A 144 -29.14 25.10 6.83
C ASP A 144 -29.58 23.72 6.33
N ALA A 145 -29.93 22.86 7.26
CA ALA A 145 -30.50 21.55 6.92
C ALA A 145 -31.74 21.74 6.04
N ASN A 146 -31.84 20.99 4.97
CA ASN A 146 -32.89 21.05 3.94
C ASN A 146 -32.89 22.31 3.06
N ALA A 147 -31.91 23.21 3.14
CA ALA A 147 -31.80 24.35 2.21
C ALA A 147 -31.58 23.91 0.77
N ILE A 148 -30.82 22.83 0.57
CA ILE A 148 -30.62 22.15 -0.73
C ILE A 148 -30.84 20.66 -0.54
N LEU A 149 -31.82 20.11 -1.21
CA LEU A 149 -32.08 18.67 -1.21
C LEU A 149 -31.15 17.99 -2.20
N ILE A 150 -30.39 17.02 -1.73
CA ILE A 150 -29.50 16.19 -2.54
C ILE A 150 -30.09 14.79 -2.64
N PRO A 151 -30.34 14.25 -3.86
CA PRO A 151 -30.78 12.88 -4.02
C PRO A 151 -29.81 11.88 -3.38
N LYS A 152 -30.35 10.81 -2.82
CA LYS A 152 -29.53 9.79 -2.13
C LYS A 152 -28.46 9.19 -3.04
N GLU A 153 -28.81 8.91 -4.29
CA GLU A 153 -27.88 8.34 -5.28
C GLU A 153 -26.68 9.23 -5.50
N ASN A 154 -26.88 10.55 -5.60
CA ASN A 154 -25.77 11.51 -5.77
C ASN A 154 -24.90 11.59 -4.51
N ALA A 155 -25.50 11.50 -3.33
CA ALA A 155 -24.77 11.48 -2.07
C ALA A 155 -23.93 10.20 -1.92
N ASP A 156 -24.48 9.06 -2.27
CA ASP A 156 -23.79 7.75 -2.23
C ASP A 156 -22.62 7.76 -3.22
N GLU A 157 -22.80 8.23 -4.46
CA GLU A 157 -21.73 8.35 -5.45
C GLU A 157 -20.60 9.29 -4.99
N ALA A 158 -20.95 10.41 -4.38
CA ALA A 158 -19.97 11.33 -3.83
C ALA A 158 -19.15 10.71 -2.69
N MET A 159 -19.79 9.93 -1.82
CA MET A 159 -19.14 9.19 -0.74
C MET A 159 -18.20 8.10 -1.27
N ASP A 160 -18.63 7.37 -2.31
CA ASP A 160 -17.79 6.35 -2.95
C ASP A 160 -16.55 7.00 -3.60
N CYS A 161 -16.69 8.14 -4.27
CA CYS A 161 -15.56 8.88 -4.81
C CYS A 161 -14.61 9.39 -3.71
N ALA A 162 -15.15 9.79 -2.55
CA ALA A 162 -14.37 10.29 -1.43
C ALA A 162 -13.56 9.20 -0.68
N THR A 163 -13.77 7.92 -0.98
CA THR A 163 -13.01 6.82 -0.36
C THR A 163 -11.56 6.71 -0.87
N CYS A 164 -11.21 7.40 -1.95
CA CYS A 164 -9.86 7.40 -2.49
C CYS A 164 -8.86 8.03 -1.52
N ILE A 165 -7.80 7.27 -1.17
CA ILE A 165 -6.71 7.71 -0.28
C ILE A 165 -5.41 8.03 -1.04
N GLY A 166 -5.45 8.04 -2.37
CA GLY A 166 -4.27 8.33 -3.19
C GLY A 166 -3.14 7.30 -3.09
N CYS A 167 -3.43 6.04 -2.80
CA CYS A 167 -2.40 5.01 -2.61
C CYS A 167 -1.71 4.56 -3.91
N GLY A 168 -2.32 4.78 -5.08
CA GLY A 168 -1.76 4.37 -6.38
C GLY A 168 -1.95 2.90 -6.75
N ALA A 169 -2.65 2.11 -5.94
CA ALA A 169 -2.87 0.68 -6.21
C ALA A 169 -3.56 0.41 -7.56
N CYS A 170 -4.56 1.23 -7.91
CA CYS A 170 -5.25 1.15 -9.20
C CYS A 170 -4.32 1.45 -10.38
N VAL A 171 -3.42 2.43 -10.25
CA VAL A 171 -2.42 2.76 -11.26
C VAL A 171 -1.40 1.63 -11.41
N ALA A 172 -0.90 1.11 -10.28
CA ALA A 172 0.06 0.01 -10.28
C ALA A 172 -0.53 -1.28 -10.88
N ALA A 173 -1.82 -1.56 -10.65
CA ALA A 173 -2.52 -2.72 -11.20
C ALA A 173 -2.88 -2.56 -12.70
N CYS A 174 -2.96 -1.33 -13.21
CA CYS A 174 -3.34 -1.05 -14.59
C CYS A 174 -2.18 -1.28 -15.55
N LYS A 175 -2.39 -2.07 -16.60
CA LYS A 175 -1.37 -2.29 -17.64
C LYS A 175 -0.92 -1.01 -18.35
N ASN A 176 -1.77 0.01 -18.40
CA ASN A 176 -1.52 1.29 -19.06
C ASN A 176 -1.18 2.42 -18.08
N GLY A 177 -1.15 2.14 -16.77
CA GLY A 177 -0.96 3.16 -15.73
C GLY A 177 0.33 3.94 -15.87
N SER A 178 1.43 3.27 -16.19
CA SER A 178 2.74 3.90 -16.39
C SER A 178 2.73 4.91 -17.54
N ALA A 179 2.10 4.57 -18.67
CA ALA A 179 2.02 5.48 -19.81
C ALA A 179 1.27 6.77 -19.47
N MET A 180 0.20 6.68 -18.68
CA MET A 180 -0.54 7.87 -18.22
C MET A 180 0.28 8.78 -17.30
N LEU A 181 1.10 8.21 -16.43
CA LEU A 181 2.00 8.98 -15.55
C LEU A 181 3.08 9.72 -16.35
N PHE A 182 3.64 9.10 -17.38
CA PHE A 182 4.65 9.72 -18.23
C PHE A 182 4.07 10.84 -19.10
N VAL A 183 2.87 10.70 -19.63
CA VAL A 183 2.21 11.74 -20.46
C VAL A 183 1.97 13.03 -19.66
N ARG A 184 1.85 12.95 -18.35
CA ARG A 184 1.60 14.11 -17.47
C ARG A 184 2.84 14.71 -16.81
N SER A 185 4.00 14.10 -16.98
CA SER A 185 5.26 14.56 -16.37
C SER A 185 6.06 15.55 -17.21
N GLU A 186 5.52 16.00 -18.35
CA GLU A 186 6.09 17.08 -19.17
C GLU A 186 5.53 18.45 -18.79
#